data_da8747300b2aaee5ff1ff094044b3975
#
_entry.id   da8747300b2aaee5ff1ff094044b3975
#
_cell.length_a   1.000
_cell.length_b   1.000
_cell.length_c   1.000
_cell.angle_alpha   90.00
_cell.angle_beta   90.00
_cell.angle_gamma   90.00
#
_symmetry.space_group_name_H-M   'P 1'
#
loop_
_entity.id
_entity.type
_entity.pdbx_description
1 polymer ?
#
loop_
_entity_poly.entity_id
_entity_poly.type
_entity_poly.pdbx_seq_one_letter_code
_entity_poly.pdbx_strand_id
1 'polypeptide(L)'
;MKRFYFGLILFSLIGLGVVQYRFFILSLQLANARYSIQLNETLGLVAKYLYLETPLTTMVSSSFKGKIANDEPNKMYDNAAAIQLEQFLRKRFEKVGVKVDFAFALYNTQENVVLLKSSNYVNNIPPDFSEPLDGFLPYQCNCPLSLYIQNKNLVQYFLAESKNIYLPALILIFLLLVGGIGAFVVYEKVQFQAKSKQDFYNFLTHELKTPVFTMSIASKLLENYNLNEKALEAVHIIKTETNKLKIQIERILE
;
A
#
# COMPACT_ATOMS: atom_id res chain seq x y z
N MET A 1 -18.11 -17.77 21.03
CA MET A 1 -18.15 -16.33 20.70
C MET A 1 -16.75 -15.76 20.33
N LYS A 2 -15.66 -16.00 21.10
CA LYS A 2 -14.29 -15.44 20.81
C LYS A 2 -13.79 -15.71 19.38
N ARG A 3 -13.89 -16.94 18.88
CA ARG A 3 -13.45 -17.33 17.54
C ARG A 3 -14.25 -16.64 16.42
N PHE A 4 -15.50 -16.30 16.70
CA PHE A 4 -16.37 -15.62 15.76
C PHE A 4 -15.95 -14.14 15.55
N TYR A 5 -15.72 -13.38 16.63
CA TYR A 5 -15.27 -12.00 16.54
C TYR A 5 -13.87 -11.87 15.91
N PHE A 6 -12.95 -12.78 16.27
CA PHE A 6 -11.65 -12.83 15.62
C PHE A 6 -11.74 -13.12 14.13
N GLY A 7 -12.61 -14.08 13.73
CA GLY A 7 -12.87 -14.37 12.33
C GLY A 7 -13.46 -13.18 11.57
N LEU A 8 -14.37 -12.42 12.19
CA LEU A 8 -14.98 -11.23 11.60
C LEU A 8 -13.98 -10.09 11.41
N ILE A 9 -13.08 -9.85 12.37
CA ILE A 9 -12.01 -8.86 12.24
C ILE A 9 -11.04 -9.27 11.12
N LEU A 10 -10.62 -10.54 11.09
CA LEU A 10 -9.73 -11.05 10.05
C LEU A 10 -10.36 -10.93 8.65
N PHE A 11 -11.63 -11.28 8.53
CA PHE A 11 -12.37 -11.16 7.27
C PHE A 11 -12.49 -9.70 6.81
N SER A 12 -12.75 -8.78 7.74
CA SER A 12 -12.79 -7.34 7.46
C SER A 12 -11.44 -6.80 7.00
N LEU A 13 -10.33 -7.22 7.62
CA LEU A 13 -8.97 -6.84 7.21
C LEU A 13 -8.61 -7.38 5.83
N ILE A 14 -8.97 -8.64 5.54
CA ILE A 14 -8.76 -9.23 4.21
C ILE A 14 -9.59 -8.46 3.16
N GLY A 15 -10.86 -8.20 3.44
CA GLY A 15 -11.73 -7.43 2.54
C GLY A 15 -11.18 -6.04 2.26
N LEU A 16 -10.71 -5.34 3.28
CA LEU A 16 -10.06 -4.03 3.13
C LEU A 16 -8.78 -4.14 2.28
N GLY A 17 -7.94 -5.14 2.51
CA GLY A 17 -6.74 -5.39 1.72
C GLY A 17 -7.04 -5.61 0.24
N VAL A 18 -8.09 -6.38 -0.08
CA VAL A 18 -8.54 -6.58 -1.47
C VAL A 18 -9.00 -5.29 -2.11
N VAL A 19 -9.77 -4.47 -1.40
CA VAL A 19 -10.23 -3.16 -1.89
C VAL A 19 -9.05 -2.24 -2.15
N GLN A 20 -8.09 -2.14 -1.22
CA GLN A 20 -6.90 -1.31 -1.37
C GLN A 20 -6.02 -1.77 -2.55
N TYR A 21 -5.86 -3.07 -2.72
CA TYR A 21 -5.15 -3.62 -3.88
C TYR A 21 -5.83 -3.23 -5.21
N ARG A 22 -7.16 -3.33 -5.28
CA ARG A 22 -7.91 -2.89 -6.46
C ARG A 22 -7.75 -1.39 -6.75
N PHE A 23 -7.81 -0.55 -5.72
CA PHE A 23 -7.56 0.88 -5.86
C PHE A 23 -6.15 1.19 -6.35
N PHE A 24 -5.14 0.47 -5.86
CA PHE A 24 -3.76 0.61 -6.31
C PHE A 24 -3.62 0.27 -7.80
N ILE A 25 -4.14 -0.87 -8.25
CA ILE A 25 -4.11 -1.25 -9.67
C ILE A 25 -4.83 -0.24 -10.55
N LEU A 26 -6.03 0.21 -10.13
CA LEU A 26 -6.80 1.22 -10.87
C LEU A 26 -6.03 2.54 -10.99
N SER A 27 -5.36 2.96 -9.92
CA SER A 27 -4.53 4.17 -9.90
C SER A 27 -3.36 4.09 -10.89
N LEU A 28 -2.69 2.93 -10.98
CA LEU A 28 -1.64 2.69 -11.96
C LEU A 28 -2.18 2.69 -13.41
N GLN A 29 -3.33 2.08 -13.64
CA GLN A 29 -3.98 2.09 -14.97
C GLN A 29 -4.37 3.51 -15.39
N LEU A 30 -4.90 4.30 -14.47
CA LEU A 30 -5.27 5.70 -14.73
C LEU A 30 -4.04 6.57 -15.00
N ALA A 31 -2.95 6.38 -14.24
CA ALA A 31 -1.68 7.08 -14.46
C ALA A 31 -1.10 6.74 -15.84
N ASN A 32 -1.12 5.45 -16.22
CA ASN A 32 -0.67 5.00 -17.53
C ASN A 32 -1.52 5.58 -18.67
N ALA A 33 -2.85 5.58 -18.54
CA ALA A 33 -3.75 6.15 -19.54
C ALA A 33 -3.53 7.67 -19.72
N ARG A 34 -3.40 8.42 -18.62
CA ARG A 34 -3.09 9.86 -18.66
C ARG A 34 -1.76 10.13 -19.34
N TYR A 35 -0.74 9.36 -18.96
CA TYR A 35 0.59 9.43 -19.56
C TYR A 35 0.54 9.22 -21.07
N SER A 36 -0.13 8.16 -21.53
CA SER A 36 -0.24 7.84 -22.96
C SER A 36 -0.95 8.93 -23.75
N ILE A 37 -2.04 9.50 -23.21
CA ILE A 37 -2.77 10.61 -23.84
C ILE A 37 -1.87 11.85 -23.94
N GLN A 38 -1.25 12.27 -22.83
CA GLN A 38 -0.38 13.44 -22.79
C GLN A 38 0.82 13.30 -23.72
N LEU A 39 1.41 12.11 -23.79
CA LEU A 39 2.55 11.86 -24.68
C LEU A 39 2.13 11.90 -26.15
N ASN A 40 1.03 11.25 -26.53
CA ASN A 40 0.54 11.26 -27.91
C ASN A 40 0.19 12.70 -28.39
N GLU A 41 -0.50 13.49 -27.55
CA GLU A 41 -0.77 14.89 -27.87
C GLU A 41 0.51 15.69 -28.05
N THR A 42 1.50 15.47 -27.17
CA THR A 42 2.79 16.17 -27.24
C THR A 42 3.58 15.75 -28.48
N LEU A 43 3.58 14.46 -28.83
CA LEU A 43 4.25 13.96 -30.02
C LEU A 43 3.62 14.55 -31.32
N GLY A 44 2.29 14.65 -31.38
CA GLY A 44 1.61 15.31 -32.47
C GLY A 44 2.00 16.81 -32.61
N LEU A 45 2.19 17.52 -31.47
CA LEU A 45 2.71 18.90 -31.50
C LEU A 45 4.18 18.96 -31.90
N VAL A 46 4.99 18.00 -31.48
CA VAL A 46 6.39 17.87 -31.91
C VAL A 46 6.48 17.61 -33.42
N ALA A 47 5.67 16.68 -33.94
CA ALA A 47 5.61 16.39 -35.38
C ALA A 47 5.26 17.65 -36.21
N LYS A 48 4.28 18.44 -35.77
CA LYS A 48 3.94 19.73 -36.39
C LYS A 48 5.10 20.73 -36.36
N TYR A 49 5.90 20.77 -35.31
CA TYR A 49 7.08 21.62 -35.24
C TYR A 49 8.19 21.13 -36.18
N LEU A 50 8.41 19.81 -36.24
CA LEU A 50 9.41 19.19 -37.12
C LEU A 50 9.01 19.17 -38.59
N TYR A 51 7.72 19.44 -38.89
CA TYR A 51 7.21 19.64 -40.25
C TYR A 51 7.84 20.86 -40.92
N LEU A 52 8.12 21.92 -40.18
CA LEU A 52 8.60 23.20 -40.67
C LEU A 52 10.13 23.21 -40.79
N GLU A 53 10.64 24.02 -41.70
CA GLU A 53 12.06 24.36 -41.75
C GLU A 53 12.41 25.31 -40.63
N THR A 54 13.21 24.82 -39.68
CA THR A 54 13.70 25.55 -38.47
C THR A 54 15.20 25.31 -38.31
N PRO A 55 15.91 26.14 -37.53
CA PRO A 55 17.33 25.87 -37.24
C PRO A 55 17.58 24.46 -36.67
N LEU A 56 16.63 23.92 -35.90
CA LEU A 56 16.71 22.54 -35.35
C LEU A 56 16.56 21.51 -36.48
N THR A 57 15.53 21.65 -37.33
CA THR A 57 15.29 20.68 -38.42
C THR A 57 16.34 20.71 -39.49
N THR A 58 16.92 21.88 -39.80
CA THR A 58 18.09 22.00 -40.72
C THR A 58 19.34 21.33 -40.12
N MET A 59 19.59 21.46 -38.86
CA MET A 59 20.69 20.78 -38.19
C MET A 59 20.50 19.25 -38.16
N VAL A 60 19.28 18.78 -37.84
CA VAL A 60 18.92 17.36 -37.88
C VAL A 60 19.06 16.80 -39.28
N SER A 61 18.60 17.51 -40.31
CA SER A 61 18.69 17.04 -41.70
C SER A 61 20.13 16.97 -42.22
N SER A 62 21.01 17.86 -41.77
CA SER A 62 22.43 17.83 -42.12
C SER A 62 23.13 16.56 -41.64
N SER A 63 22.68 15.99 -40.50
CA SER A 63 23.18 14.72 -39.96
C SER A 63 22.77 13.50 -40.79
N PHE A 64 21.69 13.60 -41.62
CA PHE A 64 21.26 12.51 -42.50
C PHE A 64 22.14 12.40 -43.77
N LYS A 65 22.61 13.50 -44.27
CA LYS A 65 23.36 13.54 -45.54
C LYS A 65 24.62 12.70 -45.52
N GLY A 66 25.32 12.65 -44.40
CA GLY A 66 26.48 11.80 -44.24
C GLY A 66 26.20 10.29 -44.25
N LYS A 67 24.99 9.87 -43.83
CA LYS A 67 24.60 8.44 -43.75
C LYS A 67 24.01 7.93 -45.07
N ILE A 68 23.35 8.77 -45.83
CA ILE A 68 22.76 8.42 -47.15
C ILE A 68 23.84 8.29 -48.21
N ALA A 69 24.96 9.04 -48.10
CA ALA A 69 26.05 9.05 -49.09
C ALA A 69 27.12 7.97 -48.87
N ASN A 70 26.96 7.05 -47.93
CA ASN A 70 27.99 6.07 -47.53
C ASN A 70 29.35 6.68 -47.14
N ASP A 71 29.41 7.98 -46.88
CA ASP A 71 30.57 8.61 -46.28
C ASP A 71 30.69 8.30 -44.80
N GLU A 72 31.91 8.24 -44.24
CA GLU A 72 32.12 7.97 -42.82
C GLU A 72 31.25 8.90 -41.97
N PRO A 73 30.46 8.34 -41.03
CA PRO A 73 29.56 9.13 -40.23
C PRO A 73 30.35 10.14 -39.38
N ASN A 74 30.14 11.41 -39.65
CA ASN A 74 30.73 12.49 -38.86
C ASN A 74 30.10 12.48 -37.46
N LYS A 75 30.60 11.60 -36.60
CA LYS A 75 30.10 11.33 -35.24
C LYS A 75 29.90 12.58 -34.38
N MET A 76 30.61 13.66 -34.70
CA MET A 76 30.56 14.91 -33.95
C MET A 76 29.29 15.72 -34.25
N TYR A 77 28.86 15.78 -35.53
CA TYR A 77 27.63 16.50 -35.93
C TYR A 77 26.37 15.70 -35.54
N ASP A 78 26.42 14.38 -35.65
CA ASP A 78 25.32 13.51 -35.23
C ASP A 78 25.03 13.66 -33.73
N ASN A 79 26.06 13.76 -32.89
CA ASN A 79 25.91 13.95 -31.45
C ASN A 79 25.30 15.31 -31.13
N ALA A 80 25.70 16.38 -31.79
CA ALA A 80 25.18 17.74 -31.54
C ALA A 80 23.69 17.83 -31.92
N ALA A 81 23.30 17.29 -33.07
CA ALA A 81 21.90 17.24 -33.52
C ALA A 81 21.03 16.40 -32.61
N ALA A 82 21.53 15.23 -32.16
CA ALA A 82 20.85 14.36 -31.20
C ALA A 82 20.62 15.06 -29.86
N ILE A 83 21.64 15.75 -29.31
CA ILE A 83 21.54 16.46 -28.03
C ILE A 83 20.52 17.60 -28.13
N GLN A 84 20.54 18.39 -29.21
CA GLN A 84 19.58 19.47 -29.38
C GLN A 84 18.15 18.98 -29.54
N LEU A 85 17.94 17.90 -30.30
CA LEU A 85 16.62 17.30 -30.45
C LEU A 85 16.14 16.71 -29.12
N GLU A 86 17.02 16.04 -28.37
CA GLU A 86 16.70 15.54 -27.03
C GLU A 86 16.27 16.67 -26.09
N GLN A 87 17.03 17.76 -26.04
CA GLN A 87 16.68 18.92 -25.22
C GLN A 87 15.35 19.56 -25.61
N PHE A 88 15.08 19.63 -26.91
CA PHE A 88 13.80 20.11 -27.42
C PHE A 88 12.64 19.22 -26.98
N LEU A 89 12.76 17.89 -27.14
CA LEU A 89 11.77 16.91 -26.73
C LEU A 89 11.55 16.97 -25.21
N ARG A 90 12.63 16.98 -24.42
CA ARG A 90 12.58 17.07 -22.95
C ARG A 90 11.83 18.32 -22.50
N LYS A 91 12.12 19.47 -23.08
CA LYS A 91 11.43 20.73 -22.75
C LYS A 91 9.94 20.69 -23.09
N ARG A 92 9.56 19.97 -24.17
CA ARG A 92 8.15 19.80 -24.55
C ARG A 92 7.42 18.86 -23.59
N PHE A 93 8.02 17.75 -23.22
CA PHE A 93 7.45 16.78 -22.27
C PHE A 93 7.30 17.39 -20.89
N GLU A 94 8.28 18.12 -20.40
CA GLU A 94 8.22 18.81 -19.10
C GLU A 94 7.09 19.84 -19.03
N LYS A 95 6.82 20.57 -20.13
CA LYS A 95 5.71 21.54 -20.18
C LYS A 95 4.34 20.91 -20.01
N VAL A 96 4.19 19.65 -20.37
CA VAL A 96 2.93 18.88 -20.23
C VAL A 96 2.91 18.08 -18.92
N GLY A 97 3.97 18.20 -18.09
CA GLY A 97 4.07 17.52 -16.83
C GLY A 97 4.63 16.09 -16.91
N VAL A 98 5.06 15.64 -18.08
CA VAL A 98 5.67 14.34 -18.31
C VAL A 98 7.16 14.41 -17.95
N LYS A 99 7.51 13.91 -16.75
CA LYS A 99 8.88 13.88 -16.22
C LYS A 99 9.44 12.45 -16.24
N VAL A 100 9.46 11.84 -17.41
CA VAL A 100 9.98 10.47 -17.60
C VAL A 100 11.31 10.57 -18.35
N ASP A 101 12.25 9.73 -17.96
CA ASP A 101 13.46 9.52 -18.77
C ASP A 101 13.08 8.74 -20.02
N PHE A 102 13.48 9.26 -21.17
CA PHE A 102 13.19 8.67 -22.45
C PHE A 102 14.46 8.59 -23.30
N ALA A 103 14.39 7.72 -24.28
CA ALA A 103 15.32 7.67 -25.41
C ALA A 103 14.52 7.85 -26.69
N PHE A 104 15.11 8.47 -27.70
CA PHE A 104 14.45 8.68 -28.99
C PHE A 104 15.30 8.16 -30.14
N ALA A 105 14.63 7.85 -31.25
CA ALA A 105 15.27 7.63 -32.55
C ALA A 105 14.41 8.19 -33.69
N LEU A 106 15.07 8.75 -34.70
CA LEU A 106 14.49 9.00 -35.99
C LEU A 106 14.78 7.80 -36.89
N TYR A 107 13.72 7.15 -37.33
CA TYR A 107 13.76 5.85 -37.96
C TYR A 107 13.22 5.93 -39.40
N ASN A 108 14.02 5.50 -40.38
CA ASN A 108 13.55 5.29 -41.73
C ASN A 108 12.78 3.97 -41.78
N THR A 109 11.46 4.06 -41.99
CA THR A 109 10.57 2.88 -41.94
C THR A 109 10.68 2.01 -43.19
N GLN A 110 11.19 2.55 -44.32
CA GLN A 110 11.37 1.81 -45.57
C GLN A 110 12.62 0.92 -45.53
N GLU A 111 13.73 1.45 -45.07
CA GLU A 111 15.02 0.74 -45.04
C GLU A 111 15.31 0.06 -43.71
N ASN A 112 14.44 0.27 -42.70
CA ASN A 112 14.62 -0.22 -41.33
C ASN A 112 15.95 0.24 -40.68
N VAL A 113 16.31 1.51 -40.90
CA VAL A 113 17.56 2.10 -40.44
C VAL A 113 17.31 3.27 -39.49
N VAL A 114 18.11 3.35 -38.43
CA VAL A 114 18.13 4.50 -37.52
C VAL A 114 19.00 5.60 -38.10
N LEU A 115 18.41 6.75 -38.40
CA LEU A 115 19.14 7.91 -38.94
C LEU A 115 19.77 8.76 -37.81
N LEU A 116 19.04 8.98 -36.73
CA LEU A 116 19.53 9.73 -35.59
C LEU A 116 18.95 9.12 -34.31
N LYS A 117 19.73 9.05 -33.21
CA LYS A 117 19.24 8.53 -31.93
C LYS A 117 19.93 9.19 -30.76
N SER A 118 19.24 9.18 -29.61
CA SER A 118 19.86 9.55 -28.32
C SER A 118 20.86 8.46 -27.88
N SER A 119 21.82 8.85 -27.04
CA SER A 119 22.86 7.95 -26.52
C SER A 119 22.30 6.71 -25.82
N ASN A 120 21.12 6.86 -25.23
CA ASN A 120 20.46 5.84 -24.43
C ASN A 120 19.46 4.96 -25.20
N TYR A 121 19.30 5.16 -26.53
CA TYR A 121 18.38 4.38 -27.36
C TYR A 121 18.93 2.97 -27.61
N VAL A 122 18.09 1.96 -27.45
CA VAL A 122 18.44 0.53 -27.65
C VAL A 122 17.72 0.00 -28.88
N ASN A 123 18.48 -0.37 -29.92
CA ASN A 123 17.95 -0.77 -31.24
C ASN A 123 17.06 -2.03 -31.19
N ASN A 124 17.26 -2.93 -30.21
CA ASN A 124 16.58 -4.24 -30.17
C ASN A 124 15.30 -4.21 -29.30
N ILE A 125 14.91 -3.06 -28.79
CA ILE A 125 13.70 -2.91 -27.99
C ILE A 125 12.67 -2.16 -28.85
N PRO A 126 11.43 -2.66 -28.98
CA PRO A 126 10.39 -1.94 -29.70
C PRO A 126 10.13 -0.58 -29.04
N PRO A 127 9.78 0.45 -29.82
CA PRO A 127 9.41 1.74 -29.24
C PRO A 127 8.07 1.63 -28.51
N ASP A 128 7.95 2.36 -27.38
CA ASP A 128 6.66 2.48 -26.67
C ASP A 128 5.69 3.36 -27.45
N PHE A 129 6.24 4.36 -28.17
CA PHE A 129 5.48 5.28 -29.01
C PHE A 129 6.18 5.50 -30.34
N SER A 130 5.37 5.67 -31.39
CA SER A 130 5.81 5.92 -32.75
C SER A 130 4.92 6.99 -33.36
N GLU A 131 5.52 8.09 -33.82
CA GLU A 131 4.82 9.16 -34.47
C GLU A 131 5.41 9.36 -35.88
N PRO A 132 4.62 9.20 -36.97
CA PRO A 132 5.09 9.46 -38.29
C PRO A 132 5.36 10.97 -38.48
N LEU A 133 6.45 11.28 -39.18
CA LEU A 133 6.84 12.64 -39.47
C LEU A 133 6.57 12.93 -40.94
N ASP A 134 6.02 14.12 -41.20
CA ASP A 134 5.79 14.66 -42.52
C ASP A 134 6.56 15.98 -42.70
N GLY A 135 6.63 16.50 -43.92
CA GLY A 135 7.18 17.81 -44.24
C GLY A 135 8.68 17.82 -44.45
N PHE A 136 9.40 18.79 -43.82
CA PHE A 136 10.79 19.11 -44.11
C PHE A 136 11.77 17.95 -43.96
N LEU A 137 11.73 17.23 -42.81
CA LEU A 137 12.69 16.18 -42.55
C LEU A 137 12.57 14.97 -43.49
N PRO A 138 11.38 14.38 -43.74
CA PRO A 138 11.19 13.32 -44.73
C PRO A 138 11.56 13.77 -46.14
N TYR A 139 11.27 15.01 -46.51
CA TYR A 139 11.65 15.56 -47.82
C TYR A 139 13.18 15.60 -47.99
N GLN A 140 13.92 15.97 -46.94
CA GLN A 140 15.38 16.08 -47.02
C GLN A 140 16.08 14.70 -47.12
N CYS A 141 15.54 13.65 -46.53
CA CYS A 141 16.09 12.30 -46.69
C CYS A 141 15.48 11.50 -47.85
N ASN A 142 14.42 12.03 -48.48
CA ASN A 142 13.62 11.32 -49.47
C ASN A 142 13.17 9.94 -48.95
N CYS A 143 12.75 9.87 -47.69
CA CYS A 143 12.43 8.64 -46.98
C CYS A 143 11.26 8.82 -45.99
N PRO A 144 10.40 7.79 -45.79
CA PRO A 144 9.39 7.84 -44.77
C PRO A 144 10.06 7.77 -43.39
N LEU A 145 9.82 8.79 -42.56
CA LEU A 145 10.47 8.98 -41.27
C LEU A 145 9.47 8.87 -40.14
N SER A 146 9.86 8.20 -39.09
CA SER A 146 9.10 8.15 -37.83
C SER A 146 9.97 8.50 -36.64
N LEU A 147 9.36 9.23 -35.69
CA LEU A 147 9.97 9.50 -34.40
C LEU A 147 9.57 8.39 -33.43
N TYR A 148 10.55 7.61 -32.96
CA TYR A 148 10.39 6.55 -32.00
C TYR A 148 10.79 7.04 -30.60
N ILE A 149 9.99 6.72 -29.60
CA ILE A 149 10.26 7.01 -28.19
C ILE A 149 10.27 5.71 -27.41
N GLN A 150 11.32 5.51 -26.64
CA GLN A 150 11.45 4.45 -25.65
C GLN A 150 11.49 5.07 -24.25
N ASN A 151 10.56 4.69 -23.41
CA ASN A 151 10.49 5.19 -22.04
C ASN A 151 11.39 4.38 -21.13
N LYS A 152 11.98 5.08 -20.17
CA LYS A 152 12.77 4.46 -19.11
C LYS A 152 12.15 4.78 -17.76
N ASN A 153 12.27 3.84 -16.82
CA ASN A 153 11.81 4.05 -15.43
C ASN A 153 10.31 4.40 -15.28
N LEU A 154 9.44 3.90 -16.17
CA LEU A 154 7.99 4.14 -16.12
C LEU A 154 7.38 3.74 -14.77
N VAL A 155 7.86 2.64 -14.16
CA VAL A 155 7.38 2.20 -12.86
C VAL A 155 7.64 3.25 -11.78
N GLN A 156 8.83 3.85 -11.77
CA GLN A 156 9.16 4.91 -10.80
C GLN A 156 8.30 6.15 -11.01
N TYR A 157 8.06 6.52 -12.28
CA TYR A 157 7.16 7.64 -12.62
C TYR A 157 5.74 7.37 -12.10
N PHE A 158 5.16 6.20 -12.38
CA PHE A 158 3.80 5.86 -11.96
C PHE A 158 3.68 5.77 -10.43
N LEU A 159 4.68 5.23 -9.76
CA LEU A 159 4.70 5.22 -8.29
C LEU A 159 4.77 6.65 -7.72
N ALA A 160 5.58 7.51 -8.30
CA ALA A 160 5.68 8.91 -7.88
C ALA A 160 4.37 9.67 -8.10
N GLU A 161 3.71 9.48 -9.24
CA GLU A 161 2.42 10.11 -9.57
C GLU A 161 1.29 9.61 -8.66
N SER A 162 1.28 8.31 -8.36
CA SER A 162 0.24 7.67 -7.56
C SER A 162 0.45 7.79 -6.04
N LYS A 163 1.56 8.39 -5.56
CA LYS A 163 1.91 8.46 -4.13
C LYS A 163 0.82 9.07 -3.26
N ASN A 164 0.11 10.07 -3.77
CA ASN A 164 -0.97 10.76 -3.05
C ASN A 164 -2.21 9.86 -2.85
N ILE A 165 -2.31 8.76 -3.58
CA ILE A 165 -3.42 7.80 -3.50
C ILE A 165 -3.04 6.62 -2.60
N TYR A 166 -1.89 5.97 -2.83
CA TYR A 166 -1.54 4.77 -2.07
C TYR A 166 -0.95 5.06 -0.68
N LEU A 167 -0.28 6.20 -0.47
CA LEU A 167 0.34 6.53 0.81
C LEU A 167 -0.68 6.65 1.95
N PRO A 168 -1.80 7.42 1.81
CA PRO A 168 -2.85 7.45 2.83
C PRO A 168 -3.48 6.08 3.08
N ALA A 169 -3.63 5.27 2.03
CA ALA A 169 -4.17 3.92 2.14
C ALA A 169 -3.27 3.00 2.99
N LEU A 170 -1.96 3.05 2.78
CA LEU A 170 -0.99 2.30 3.60
C LEU A 170 -1.01 2.75 5.07
N ILE A 171 -1.07 4.07 5.32
CA ILE A 171 -1.18 4.61 6.68
C ILE A 171 -2.44 4.10 7.37
N LEU A 172 -3.58 4.10 6.68
CA LEU A 172 -4.85 3.61 7.22
C LEU A 172 -4.79 2.12 7.56
N ILE A 173 -4.23 1.29 6.69
CA ILE A 173 -4.03 -0.15 6.96
C ILE A 173 -3.15 -0.33 8.19
N PHE A 174 -2.05 0.42 8.28
CA PHE A 174 -1.14 0.34 9.43
C PHE A 174 -1.84 0.71 10.74
N LEU A 175 -2.61 1.80 10.76
CA LEU A 175 -3.38 2.22 11.94
C LEU A 175 -4.42 1.17 12.35
N LEU A 176 -5.11 0.55 11.40
CA LEU A 176 -6.07 -0.53 11.67
C LEU A 176 -5.38 -1.78 12.23
N LEU A 177 -4.21 -2.14 11.75
CA LEU A 177 -3.43 -3.26 12.28
C LEU A 177 -2.99 -2.98 13.72
N VAL A 178 -2.43 -1.80 14.00
CA VAL A 178 -2.00 -1.41 15.34
C VAL A 178 -3.20 -1.36 16.31
N GLY A 179 -4.30 -0.75 15.87
CA GLY A 179 -5.55 -0.69 16.66
C GLY A 179 -6.13 -2.08 16.94
N GLY A 180 -6.14 -2.96 15.94
CA GLY A 180 -6.61 -4.34 16.09
C GLY A 180 -5.79 -5.16 17.06
N ILE A 181 -4.45 -5.07 16.98
CA ILE A 181 -3.53 -5.72 17.91
C ILE A 181 -3.73 -5.18 19.32
N GLY A 182 -3.83 -3.84 19.47
CA GLY A 182 -4.06 -3.20 20.77
C GLY A 182 -5.38 -3.66 21.42
N ALA A 183 -6.47 -3.67 20.64
CA ALA A 183 -7.76 -4.15 21.12
C ALA A 183 -7.71 -5.64 21.53
N PHE A 184 -7.00 -6.47 20.81
CA PHE A 184 -6.83 -7.87 21.14
C PHE A 184 -6.08 -8.06 22.47
N VAL A 185 -4.98 -7.34 22.69
CA VAL A 185 -4.20 -7.39 23.95
C VAL A 185 -5.05 -6.94 25.13
N VAL A 186 -5.80 -5.83 25.00
CA VAL A 186 -6.71 -5.35 26.06
C VAL A 186 -7.80 -6.39 26.35
N TYR A 187 -8.40 -6.98 25.33
CA TYR A 187 -9.42 -8.01 25.47
C TYR A 187 -8.89 -9.24 26.24
N GLU A 188 -7.71 -9.74 25.89
CA GLU A 188 -7.07 -10.87 26.59
C GLU A 188 -6.82 -10.55 28.07
N LYS A 189 -6.31 -9.34 28.36
CA LYS A 189 -6.06 -8.88 29.74
C LYS A 189 -7.35 -8.83 30.55
N VAL A 190 -8.43 -8.27 30.01
CA VAL A 190 -9.73 -8.21 30.69
C VAL A 190 -10.29 -9.60 30.93
N GLN A 191 -10.19 -10.52 29.98
CA GLN A 191 -10.64 -11.90 30.15
C GLN A 191 -9.84 -12.66 31.22
N PHE A 192 -8.52 -12.46 31.24
CA PHE A 192 -7.66 -13.06 32.26
C PHE A 192 -8.03 -12.57 33.66
N GLN A 193 -8.25 -11.25 33.83
CA GLN A 193 -8.66 -10.67 35.09
C GLN A 193 -10.04 -11.19 35.54
N ALA A 194 -11.00 -11.30 34.63
CA ALA A 194 -12.33 -11.83 34.95
C ALA A 194 -12.26 -13.29 35.40
N LYS A 195 -11.48 -14.12 34.70
CA LYS A 195 -11.27 -15.52 35.08
C LYS A 195 -10.58 -15.64 36.44
N SER A 196 -9.51 -14.88 36.66
CA SER A 196 -8.77 -14.88 37.93
C SER A 196 -9.66 -14.48 39.11
N LYS A 197 -10.54 -13.50 38.94
CA LYS A 197 -11.53 -13.11 39.97
C LYS A 197 -12.50 -14.25 40.26
N GLN A 198 -13.01 -14.93 39.25
CA GLN A 198 -13.94 -16.04 39.42
C GLN A 198 -13.28 -17.23 40.11
N ASP A 199 -12.07 -17.56 39.72
CA ASP A 199 -11.29 -18.63 40.37
C ASP A 199 -11.01 -18.28 41.86
N PHE A 200 -10.70 -17.02 42.18
CA PHE A 200 -10.53 -16.53 43.52
C PHE A 200 -11.83 -16.64 44.36
N TYR A 201 -12.97 -16.25 43.82
CA TYR A 201 -14.25 -16.39 44.52
C TYR A 201 -14.61 -17.86 44.77
N ASN A 202 -14.41 -18.73 43.78
CA ASN A 202 -14.64 -20.16 43.94
C ASN A 202 -13.74 -20.76 45.02
N PHE A 203 -12.47 -20.40 45.07
CA PHE A 203 -11.52 -20.82 46.09
C PHE A 203 -11.95 -20.34 47.49
N LEU A 204 -12.22 -19.05 47.68
CA LEU A 204 -12.68 -18.49 48.94
C LEU A 204 -13.94 -19.19 49.44
N THR A 205 -14.89 -19.42 48.58
CA THR A 205 -16.13 -20.11 48.95
C THR A 205 -15.86 -21.52 49.45
N HIS A 206 -15.02 -22.27 48.74
CA HIS A 206 -14.68 -23.64 49.16
C HIS A 206 -13.98 -23.65 50.52
N GLU A 207 -12.99 -22.77 50.69
CA GLU A 207 -12.20 -22.69 51.93
C GLU A 207 -13.01 -22.15 53.12
N LEU A 208 -14.01 -21.29 52.88
CA LEU A 208 -14.89 -20.78 53.94
C LEU A 208 -16.04 -21.74 54.30
N LYS A 209 -16.53 -22.51 53.34
CA LYS A 209 -17.64 -23.47 53.59
C LYS A 209 -17.28 -24.51 54.59
N THR A 210 -16.05 -25.03 54.58
CA THR A 210 -15.57 -26.06 55.47
C THR A 210 -15.57 -25.61 56.96
N PRO A 211 -14.92 -24.49 57.37
CA PRO A 211 -14.91 -24.03 58.75
C PRO A 211 -16.29 -23.62 59.25
N VAL A 212 -17.12 -23.01 58.38
CA VAL A 212 -18.50 -22.66 58.73
C VAL A 212 -19.34 -23.91 59.00
N PHE A 213 -19.19 -24.96 58.19
CA PHE A 213 -19.86 -26.25 58.40
C PHE A 213 -19.41 -26.90 59.71
N THR A 214 -18.08 -26.89 59.99
CA THR A 214 -17.55 -27.45 61.26
C THR A 214 -18.06 -26.69 62.48
N MET A 215 -18.12 -25.33 62.40
CA MET A 215 -18.69 -24.54 63.51
C MET A 215 -20.18 -24.80 63.70
N SER A 216 -20.94 -25.00 62.62
CA SER A 216 -22.34 -25.35 62.63
C SER A 216 -22.59 -26.70 63.34
N ILE A 217 -21.74 -27.71 63.07
CA ILE A 217 -21.82 -29.02 63.72
C ILE A 217 -21.46 -28.89 65.21
N ALA A 218 -20.36 -28.17 65.51
CA ALA A 218 -19.90 -27.99 66.88
C ALA A 218 -20.96 -27.29 67.73
N SER A 219 -21.60 -26.24 67.25
CA SER A 219 -22.68 -25.56 67.96
C SER A 219 -23.89 -26.45 68.21
N LYS A 220 -24.29 -27.28 67.19
CA LYS A 220 -25.37 -28.27 67.39
C LYS A 220 -25.05 -29.36 68.43
N LEU A 221 -23.80 -29.82 68.46
CA LEU A 221 -23.37 -30.79 69.45
C LEU A 221 -23.42 -30.20 70.90
N LEU A 222 -22.97 -28.95 71.06
CA LEU A 222 -23.00 -28.21 72.28
C LEU A 222 -24.44 -27.96 72.79
N GLU A 223 -25.42 -27.75 71.96
CA GLU A 223 -26.83 -27.59 72.31
C GLU A 223 -27.38 -28.86 73.02
N ASN A 224 -26.84 -30.04 72.78
CA ASN A 224 -27.31 -31.30 73.35
C ASN A 224 -26.70 -31.58 74.73
N TYR A 225 -25.78 -30.75 75.23
CA TYR A 225 -25.21 -30.91 76.58
C TYR A 225 -25.93 -30.03 77.60
N ASN A 226 -25.97 -30.44 78.86
CA ASN A 226 -26.52 -29.68 79.94
C ASN A 226 -25.59 -28.48 80.31
N LEU A 227 -25.73 -27.42 79.52
CA LEU A 227 -24.96 -26.20 79.71
C LEU A 227 -25.62 -25.24 80.68
N ASN A 228 -24.86 -24.43 81.39
CA ASN A 228 -25.41 -23.32 82.14
C ASN A 228 -25.95 -22.23 81.20
N GLU A 229 -26.83 -21.36 81.76
CA GLU A 229 -27.57 -20.36 81.01
C GLU A 229 -26.65 -19.45 80.11
N LYS A 230 -25.49 -19.03 80.63
CA LYS A 230 -24.49 -18.22 79.90
C LYS A 230 -23.80 -18.99 78.80
N ALA A 231 -23.58 -20.28 78.95
CA ALA A 231 -22.98 -21.12 77.90
C ALA A 231 -23.99 -21.38 76.76
N LEU A 232 -25.27 -21.55 77.09
CA LEU A 232 -26.35 -21.68 76.14
C LEU A 232 -26.52 -20.44 75.29
N GLU A 233 -26.43 -19.24 75.87
CA GLU A 233 -26.47 -17.94 75.17
C GLU A 233 -25.26 -17.81 74.22
N ALA A 234 -24.06 -18.19 74.62
CA ALA A 234 -22.87 -18.16 73.77
C ALA A 234 -22.99 -19.11 72.55
N VAL A 235 -23.51 -20.32 72.75
CA VAL A 235 -23.79 -21.28 71.66
C VAL A 235 -24.81 -20.74 70.70
N HIS A 236 -25.86 -20.07 71.19
CA HIS A 236 -26.87 -19.43 70.33
C HIS A 236 -26.28 -18.32 69.49
N ILE A 237 -25.40 -17.50 70.05
CA ILE A 237 -24.68 -16.45 69.31
C ILE A 237 -23.81 -17.07 68.17
N ILE A 238 -23.00 -18.07 68.51
CA ILE A 238 -22.15 -18.78 67.54
C ILE A 238 -22.98 -19.37 66.40
N LYS A 239 -24.10 -20.03 66.72
CA LYS A 239 -25.01 -20.60 65.72
C LYS A 239 -25.60 -19.49 64.80
N THR A 240 -26.01 -18.37 65.34
CA THR A 240 -26.60 -17.25 64.62
C THR A 240 -25.56 -16.63 63.68
N GLU A 241 -24.34 -16.37 64.13
CA GLU A 241 -23.27 -15.80 63.32
C GLU A 241 -22.76 -16.79 62.26
N THR A 242 -22.70 -18.08 62.56
CA THR A 242 -22.36 -19.12 61.59
C THR A 242 -23.40 -19.19 60.42
N ASN A 243 -24.70 -19.08 60.77
CA ASN A 243 -25.76 -19.00 59.76
C ASN A 243 -25.68 -17.72 58.90
N LYS A 244 -25.37 -16.57 59.51
CA LYS A 244 -25.13 -15.33 58.75
C LYS A 244 -23.96 -15.48 57.77
N LEU A 245 -22.85 -16.02 58.22
CA LEU A 245 -21.68 -16.31 57.38
C LEU A 245 -22.03 -17.25 56.22
N LYS A 246 -22.78 -18.31 56.49
CA LYS A 246 -23.26 -19.21 55.43
C LYS A 246 -24.06 -18.49 54.33
N ILE A 247 -25.04 -17.67 54.75
CA ILE A 247 -25.86 -16.89 53.82
C ILE A 247 -25.01 -15.87 53.01
N GLN A 248 -24.00 -15.24 53.66
CA GLN A 248 -23.12 -14.31 52.99
C GLN A 248 -22.24 -15.00 51.93
N ILE A 249 -21.72 -16.22 52.25
CA ILE A 249 -20.94 -17.01 51.29
C ILE A 249 -21.81 -17.44 50.11
N GLU A 250 -23.05 -17.84 50.32
CA GLU A 250 -23.99 -18.21 49.26
C GLU A 250 -24.30 -17.02 48.34
N ARG A 251 -24.46 -15.79 48.89
CA ARG A 251 -24.67 -14.58 48.06
C ARG A 251 -23.48 -14.16 47.23
N ILE A 252 -22.25 -14.50 47.61
CA ILE A 252 -21.05 -14.23 46.82
C ILE A 252 -20.99 -15.13 45.59
N LEU A 253 -21.69 -16.28 45.64
CA LEU A 253 -21.75 -17.28 44.55
C LEU A 253 -22.82 -17.02 43.51
N GLU A 254 -23.89 -16.25 43.85
CA GLU A 254 -24.92 -15.83 42.91
C GLU A 254 -24.45 -14.61 42.11
#